data_9242fe766aa273f97b7351380a5da00f
#
_entry.id   9242fe766aa273f97b7351380a5da00f
#
_cell.length_a   1.000
_cell.length_b   1.000
_cell.length_c   1.000
_cell.angle_alpha   90.00
_cell.angle_beta   90.00
_cell.angle_gamma   90.00
#
_symmetry.space_group_name_H-M   'P 1'
#
loop_
_entity.id
_entity.type
_entity.pdbx_description
1 polymer ?
#
loop_
_entity_poly.entity_id
_entity_poly.type
_entity_poly.pdbx_seq_one_letter_code
_entity_poly.pdbx_strand_id
1 'polypeptide(L)'
;MAIVDGKTTYNNGVIKVGKSSSRPGSEITAWEPSDQYKGDFARIYMYMVTCYEDFSEKWTGNSVNQLDNNTYPVFENWTIKMLLEWCKKDPVDDWEIARNDKVYKIQGNRNPFVDHPELAEYIWGDKTDTEWYPEDNNEPAIISPKDKSEIDLGMTAVNYPLSQELLIKVRNPEGNISLSVSGTGFSVSPETITAEEGKIGKNVTL
;
A
#
# COMPACT_ATOMS: atom_id res chain seq x y z
N MET A 1 17.58 -10.81 5.91
CA MET A 1 17.84 -11.21 7.33
C MET A 1 17.71 -12.72 7.43
N ALA A 2 18.69 -13.39 8.01
CA ALA A 2 18.55 -14.82 8.30
C ALA A 2 17.64 -14.98 9.52
N ILE A 3 16.66 -15.88 9.45
CA ILE A 3 15.85 -16.21 10.62
C ILE A 3 16.62 -17.18 11.52
N VAL A 4 17.23 -18.19 10.92
CA VAL A 4 17.95 -19.23 11.65
C VAL A 4 19.44 -18.91 11.70
N ASP A 5 19.96 -18.63 12.89
CA ASP A 5 21.32 -18.17 13.12
C ASP A 5 22.22 -19.24 13.76
N GLY A 6 22.60 -20.23 12.97
CA GLY A 6 23.68 -21.18 13.32
C GLY A 6 23.29 -22.38 14.18
N LYS A 7 22.11 -22.40 14.80
CA LYS A 7 21.62 -23.56 15.58
C LYS A 7 20.52 -24.32 14.83
N THR A 8 20.87 -24.80 13.63
CA THR A 8 19.95 -25.55 12.76
C THR A 8 19.68 -26.92 13.32
N THR A 9 18.40 -27.26 13.53
CA THR A 9 17.94 -28.59 13.92
C THR A 9 17.50 -29.44 12.72
N TYR A 10 17.13 -28.77 11.61
CA TYR A 10 16.76 -29.42 10.35
C TYR A 10 17.18 -28.53 9.17
N ASN A 11 17.72 -29.17 8.13
CA ASN A 11 18.04 -28.51 6.85
C ASN A 11 18.00 -29.54 5.72
N ASN A 12 17.18 -29.32 4.70
CA ASN A 12 17.09 -30.17 3.51
C ASN A 12 17.50 -29.42 2.22
N GLY A 13 18.13 -28.27 2.34
CA GLY A 13 18.50 -27.41 1.21
C GLY A 13 17.39 -26.47 0.70
N VAL A 14 16.13 -26.77 1.03
CA VAL A 14 14.97 -25.93 0.65
C VAL A 14 14.46 -25.11 1.83
N ILE A 15 14.43 -25.73 3.01
CA ILE A 15 14.06 -25.07 4.27
C ILE A 15 15.07 -25.39 5.36
N LYS A 16 15.20 -24.48 6.30
CA LYS A 16 15.92 -24.66 7.56
C LYS A 16 14.96 -24.47 8.73
N VAL A 17 15.16 -25.24 9.79
CA VAL A 17 14.49 -25.04 11.08
C VAL A 17 15.56 -24.97 12.17
N GLY A 18 15.41 -24.05 13.08
CA GLY A 18 16.38 -23.89 14.16
C GLY A 18 16.03 -22.71 15.07
N LYS A 19 16.99 -22.36 15.91
CA LYS A 19 16.87 -21.21 16.78
C LYS A 19 17.20 -19.92 16.03
N SER A 20 16.50 -18.84 16.38
CA SER A 20 16.67 -17.53 15.81
C SER A 20 16.56 -16.46 16.88
N SER A 21 17.43 -15.46 16.79
CA SER A 21 17.43 -14.22 17.58
C SER A 21 16.83 -13.04 16.81
N SER A 22 16.17 -13.28 15.68
CA SER A 22 15.56 -12.22 14.85
C SER A 22 14.50 -11.42 15.59
N ARG A 23 13.80 -12.03 16.55
CA ARG A 23 12.90 -11.32 17.46
C ARG A 23 13.69 -10.66 18.58
N PRO A 24 13.63 -9.33 18.74
CA PRO A 24 14.33 -8.63 19.82
C PRO A 24 13.96 -9.18 21.21
N GLY A 25 14.95 -9.43 22.06
CA GLY A 25 14.75 -9.83 23.44
C GLY A 25 14.34 -11.29 23.67
N SER A 26 14.22 -12.12 22.62
CA SER A 26 13.89 -13.54 22.78
C SER A 26 14.49 -14.42 21.68
N GLU A 27 14.93 -15.63 22.06
CA GLU A 27 15.27 -16.67 21.11
C GLU A 27 13.99 -17.48 20.81
N ILE A 28 13.64 -17.61 19.53
CA ILE A 28 12.48 -18.37 19.06
C ILE A 28 12.94 -19.57 18.22
N THR A 29 12.10 -20.60 18.13
CA THR A 29 12.26 -21.62 17.10
C THR A 29 11.56 -21.13 15.83
N ALA A 30 12.30 -21.06 14.75
CA ALA A 30 11.83 -20.53 13.47
C ALA A 30 12.16 -21.51 12.33
N TRP A 31 11.45 -21.37 11.23
CA TRP A 31 11.82 -21.96 9.95
C TRP A 31 12.20 -20.85 8.96
N GLU A 32 13.06 -21.17 8.04
CA GLU A 32 13.54 -20.24 7.01
C GLU A 32 13.53 -20.96 5.66
N PRO A 33 12.84 -20.42 4.64
CA PRO A 33 12.91 -20.95 3.27
C PRO A 33 14.29 -20.64 2.66
N SER A 34 14.65 -21.37 1.58
CA SER A 34 15.80 -21.00 0.77
C SER A 34 15.60 -19.62 0.13
N ASP A 35 16.70 -18.99 -0.24
CA ASP A 35 16.72 -17.59 -0.68
C ASP A 35 15.78 -17.34 -1.89
N GLN A 36 15.63 -18.32 -2.76
CA GLN A 36 14.79 -18.26 -3.96
C GLN A 36 13.27 -18.30 -3.71
N TYR A 37 12.83 -18.46 -2.46
CA TYR A 37 11.42 -18.50 -2.08
C TYR A 37 11.08 -17.49 -0.98
N LYS A 38 12.03 -16.68 -0.56
CA LYS A 38 11.84 -15.72 0.54
C LYS A 38 10.80 -14.67 0.17
N GLY A 39 10.90 -14.12 -1.03
CA GLY A 39 9.95 -13.15 -1.55
C GLY A 39 8.55 -13.71 -1.71
N ASP A 40 8.44 -14.93 -2.26
CA ASP A 40 7.15 -15.64 -2.38
C ASP A 40 6.43 -15.72 -1.02
N PHE A 41 7.14 -16.19 0.01
CA PHE A 41 6.57 -16.28 1.35
C PHE A 41 6.25 -14.91 1.94
N ALA A 42 7.09 -13.91 1.74
CA ALA A 42 6.81 -12.56 2.22
C ALA A 42 5.53 -12.01 1.61
N ARG A 43 5.36 -12.10 0.30
CA ARG A 43 4.15 -11.65 -0.41
C ARG A 43 2.91 -12.45 -0.03
N ILE A 44 3.04 -13.74 0.30
CA ILE A 44 1.93 -14.55 0.82
C ILE A 44 1.53 -14.07 2.22
N TYR A 45 2.47 -13.79 3.13
CA TYR A 45 2.14 -13.28 4.45
C TYR A 45 1.46 -11.91 4.39
N MET A 46 1.96 -11.01 3.55
CA MET A 46 1.35 -9.70 3.31
C MET A 46 -0.07 -9.84 2.76
N TYR A 47 -0.28 -10.71 1.79
CA TYR A 47 -1.61 -11.04 1.26
C TYR A 47 -2.56 -11.55 2.35
N MET A 48 -2.10 -12.48 3.18
CA MET A 48 -2.94 -13.07 4.23
C MET A 48 -3.43 -12.03 5.23
N VAL A 49 -2.57 -11.15 5.72
CA VAL A 49 -2.97 -10.12 6.68
C VAL A 49 -3.85 -9.04 6.07
N THR A 50 -3.70 -8.77 4.77
CA THR A 50 -4.54 -7.82 4.04
C THR A 50 -5.94 -8.38 3.77
N CYS A 51 -6.03 -9.64 3.34
CA CYS A 51 -7.33 -10.26 3.01
C CYS A 51 -8.13 -10.69 4.23
N TYR A 52 -7.48 -10.93 5.36
CA TYR A 52 -8.10 -11.48 6.57
C TYR A 52 -7.91 -10.57 7.79
N GLU A 53 -7.93 -9.26 7.59
CA GLU A 53 -7.81 -8.25 8.63
C GLU A 53 -8.80 -8.47 9.78
N ASP A 54 -10.06 -8.77 9.46
CA ASP A 54 -11.13 -9.06 10.44
C ASP A 54 -10.87 -10.31 11.29
N PHE A 55 -9.91 -11.14 10.90
CA PHE A 55 -9.54 -12.36 11.63
C PHE A 55 -8.30 -12.21 12.50
N SER A 56 -7.63 -11.06 12.49
CA SER A 56 -6.38 -10.83 13.23
C SER A 56 -6.50 -11.15 14.72
N GLU A 57 -7.63 -10.84 15.36
CA GLU A 57 -7.91 -11.14 16.77
C GLU A 57 -8.04 -12.65 17.06
N LYS A 58 -8.26 -13.48 16.03
CA LYS A 58 -8.42 -14.94 16.17
C LYS A 58 -7.12 -15.71 15.96
N TRP A 59 -6.07 -15.04 15.49
CA TRP A 59 -4.77 -15.66 15.30
C TRP A 59 -4.08 -15.82 16.65
N THR A 60 -3.97 -17.07 17.10
CA THR A 60 -3.41 -17.42 18.41
C THR A 60 -2.30 -18.46 18.28
N GLY A 61 -1.54 -18.70 19.35
CA GLY A 61 -0.48 -19.70 19.40
C GLY A 61 0.90 -19.16 18.99
N ASN A 62 1.79 -20.03 18.55
CA ASN A 62 3.18 -19.66 18.26
C ASN A 62 3.37 -18.73 17.04
N SER A 63 2.39 -18.67 16.15
CA SER A 63 2.36 -17.72 15.02
C SER A 63 2.23 -16.25 15.48
N VAL A 64 1.71 -16.01 16.67
CA VAL A 64 1.56 -14.68 17.28
C VAL A 64 2.90 -13.95 17.48
N ASN A 65 4.03 -14.68 17.46
CA ASN A 65 5.35 -14.05 17.57
C ASN A 65 5.71 -13.09 16.43
N GLN A 66 4.98 -13.14 15.31
CA GLN A 66 5.20 -12.28 14.13
C GLN A 66 4.20 -11.13 14.05
N LEU A 67 3.13 -11.18 14.88
CA LEU A 67 2.00 -10.26 14.84
C LEU A 67 1.99 -9.36 16.08
N ASP A 68 1.55 -8.11 15.91
CA ASP A 68 1.47 -7.08 16.96
C ASP A 68 0.05 -6.94 17.55
N ASN A 69 -0.85 -7.87 17.27
CA ASN A 69 -2.24 -7.91 17.75
C ASN A 69 -3.04 -6.62 17.51
N ASN A 70 -2.81 -5.97 16.38
CA ASN A 70 -3.53 -4.79 15.92
C ASN A 70 -3.95 -4.97 14.45
N THR A 71 -4.79 -4.05 13.93
CA THR A 71 -5.19 -4.06 12.52
C THR A 71 -4.15 -3.43 11.61
N TYR A 72 -3.31 -2.55 12.14
CA TYR A 72 -2.18 -1.94 11.44
C TYR A 72 -1.10 -1.52 12.47
N PRO A 73 0.16 -1.82 12.21
CA PRO A 73 0.75 -2.45 11.02
C PRO A 73 0.59 -3.98 10.95
N VAL A 74 -0.13 -4.60 11.85
CA VAL A 74 -0.43 -6.01 12.04
C VAL A 74 0.79 -6.89 12.36
N PHE A 75 1.92 -6.63 11.73
CA PHE A 75 3.20 -7.31 11.98
C PHE A 75 4.04 -6.59 13.02
N GLU A 76 4.75 -7.34 13.85
CA GLU A 76 5.85 -6.83 14.66
C GLU A 76 6.93 -6.16 13.79
N ASN A 77 7.57 -5.11 14.26
CA ASN A 77 8.58 -4.34 13.50
C ASN A 77 9.72 -5.19 12.93
N TRP A 78 10.18 -6.22 13.67
CA TRP A 78 11.21 -7.12 13.17
C TRP A 78 10.72 -7.98 12.02
N THR A 79 9.46 -8.37 12.04
CA THR A 79 8.80 -9.12 10.95
C THR A 79 8.69 -8.27 9.70
N ILE A 80 8.23 -7.02 9.82
CA ILE A 80 8.15 -6.07 8.71
C ILE A 80 9.50 -5.94 8.02
N LYS A 81 10.56 -5.63 8.78
CA LYS A 81 11.92 -5.49 8.25
C LYS A 81 12.40 -6.74 7.52
N MET A 82 12.11 -7.91 8.08
CA MET A 82 12.47 -9.19 7.47
C MET A 82 11.71 -9.43 6.15
N LEU A 83 10.40 -9.22 6.15
CA LEU A 83 9.57 -9.45 4.96
C LEU A 83 9.93 -8.50 3.82
N LEU A 84 10.15 -7.21 4.10
CA LEU A 84 10.61 -6.23 3.11
C LEU A 84 12.00 -6.59 2.55
N GLU A 85 12.93 -7.03 3.41
CA GLU A 85 14.24 -7.50 2.96
C GLU A 85 14.11 -8.76 2.08
N TRP A 86 13.20 -9.67 2.40
CA TRP A 86 12.94 -10.85 1.60
C TRP A 86 12.36 -10.51 0.22
N CYS A 87 11.41 -9.59 0.15
CA CYS A 87 10.88 -9.09 -1.13
C CYS A 87 11.98 -8.48 -2.01
N LYS A 88 12.94 -7.75 -1.41
CA LYS A 88 14.08 -7.17 -2.14
C LYS A 88 15.08 -8.21 -2.65
N LYS A 89 15.32 -9.27 -1.87
CA LYS A 89 16.26 -10.34 -2.23
C LYS A 89 15.73 -11.29 -3.26
N ASP A 90 14.43 -11.51 -3.27
CA ASP A 90 13.71 -12.44 -4.10
C ASP A 90 12.52 -11.71 -4.76
N PRO A 91 12.80 -10.98 -5.86
CA PRO A 91 11.77 -10.29 -6.64
C PRO A 91 10.78 -11.27 -7.26
N VAL A 92 9.62 -10.77 -7.65
CA VAL A 92 8.60 -11.55 -8.37
C VAL A 92 9.19 -12.14 -9.64
N ASP A 93 8.99 -13.42 -9.86
CA ASP A 93 9.43 -14.15 -11.04
C ASP A 93 8.24 -14.71 -11.86
N ASP A 94 8.55 -15.26 -13.05
CA ASP A 94 7.55 -15.81 -13.96
C ASP A 94 6.76 -16.97 -13.35
N TRP A 95 7.37 -17.74 -12.46
CA TRP A 95 6.70 -18.85 -11.79
C TRP A 95 5.65 -18.34 -10.81
N GLU A 96 5.98 -17.33 -10.04
CA GLU A 96 5.05 -16.70 -9.09
C GLU A 96 3.88 -16.01 -9.81
N ILE A 97 4.15 -15.32 -10.92
CA ILE A 97 3.10 -14.74 -11.78
C ILE A 97 2.17 -15.83 -12.31
N ALA A 98 2.73 -16.92 -12.87
CA ALA A 98 1.93 -18.03 -13.38
C ALA A 98 1.12 -18.74 -12.29
N ARG A 99 1.64 -18.81 -11.06
CA ARG A 99 0.91 -19.32 -9.91
C ARG A 99 -0.25 -18.39 -9.55
N ASN A 100 -0.02 -17.07 -9.49
CA ASN A 100 -1.05 -16.07 -9.21
C ASN A 100 -2.19 -16.14 -10.24
N ASP A 101 -1.89 -16.29 -11.53
CA ASP A 101 -2.86 -16.49 -12.60
C ASP A 101 -3.70 -17.76 -12.43
N LYS A 102 -3.08 -18.86 -12.02
CA LYS A 102 -3.80 -20.12 -11.78
C LYS A 102 -4.72 -20.03 -10.56
N VAL A 103 -4.25 -19.40 -9.50
CA VAL A 103 -5.04 -19.16 -8.28
C VAL A 103 -6.23 -18.28 -8.60
N TYR A 104 -6.04 -17.20 -9.35
CA TYR A 104 -7.12 -16.32 -9.80
C TYR A 104 -8.25 -17.07 -10.52
N LYS A 105 -7.91 -18.00 -11.42
CA LYS A 105 -8.91 -18.81 -12.14
C LYS A 105 -9.77 -19.69 -11.22
N ILE A 106 -9.29 -20.00 -10.03
CA ILE A 106 -9.99 -20.88 -9.07
C ILE A 106 -10.78 -20.05 -8.06
N GLN A 107 -10.17 -19.00 -7.50
CA GLN A 107 -10.74 -18.25 -6.37
C GLN A 107 -11.24 -16.85 -6.72
N GLY A 108 -10.98 -16.36 -7.94
CA GLY A 108 -11.51 -15.08 -8.46
C GLY A 108 -10.81 -13.83 -7.95
N ASN A 109 -9.77 -13.94 -7.14
CA ASN A 109 -8.94 -12.81 -6.69
C ASN A 109 -7.44 -13.14 -6.85
N ARG A 110 -6.63 -12.09 -6.94
CA ARG A 110 -5.18 -12.15 -7.12
C ARG A 110 -4.47 -11.70 -5.85
N ASN A 111 -3.23 -12.13 -5.69
CA ASN A 111 -2.36 -11.53 -4.69
C ASN A 111 -1.83 -10.19 -5.23
N PRO A 112 -2.23 -9.03 -4.67
CA PRO A 112 -1.80 -7.73 -5.16
C PRO A 112 -0.31 -7.50 -4.96
N PHE A 113 0.35 -8.16 -4.02
CA PHE A 113 1.78 -8.04 -3.80
C PHE A 113 2.63 -8.81 -4.82
N VAL A 114 2.00 -9.65 -5.66
CA VAL A 114 2.63 -10.24 -6.84
C VAL A 114 2.46 -9.34 -8.06
N ASP A 115 1.27 -8.76 -8.24
CA ASP A 115 0.96 -7.86 -9.35
C ASP A 115 1.65 -6.49 -9.18
N HIS A 116 1.75 -6.02 -7.94
CA HIS A 116 2.28 -4.72 -7.52
C HIS A 116 3.19 -4.89 -6.29
N PRO A 117 4.38 -5.49 -6.45
CA PRO A 117 5.27 -5.78 -5.33
C PRO A 117 5.73 -4.53 -4.56
N GLU A 118 5.71 -3.38 -5.21
CA GLU A 118 6.00 -2.08 -4.60
C GLU A 118 5.01 -1.70 -3.48
N LEU A 119 3.78 -2.24 -3.46
CA LEU A 119 2.78 -1.99 -2.42
C LEU A 119 3.31 -2.26 -1.01
N ALA A 120 4.22 -3.22 -0.86
CA ALA A 120 4.84 -3.54 0.42
C ALA A 120 5.55 -2.31 1.04
N GLU A 121 6.21 -1.49 0.22
CA GLU A 121 6.88 -0.26 0.67
C GLU A 121 5.89 0.86 1.02
N TYR A 122 4.74 0.92 0.33
CA TYR A 122 3.70 1.91 0.62
C TYR A 122 2.88 1.57 1.87
N ILE A 123 2.77 0.28 2.22
CA ILE A 123 2.00 -0.13 3.39
C ILE A 123 2.89 -0.25 4.63
N TRP A 124 4.11 -0.81 4.51
CA TRP A 124 4.97 -1.13 5.64
C TRP A 124 6.40 -0.59 5.55
N GLY A 125 6.80 0.02 4.42
CA GLY A 125 8.16 0.49 4.19
C GLY A 125 8.33 2.00 4.32
N ASP A 126 9.21 2.55 3.48
CA ASP A 126 9.60 3.96 3.56
C ASP A 126 8.63 4.92 2.84
N LYS A 127 7.54 4.40 2.24
CA LYS A 127 6.57 5.19 1.46
C LYS A 127 5.18 5.27 2.08
N THR A 128 5.05 5.00 3.38
CA THR A 128 3.74 5.00 4.07
C THR A 128 3.01 6.34 4.05
N ASP A 129 3.72 7.44 3.91
CA ASP A 129 3.15 8.79 3.79
C ASP A 129 2.90 9.22 2.34
N THR A 130 3.05 8.29 1.38
CA THR A 130 2.91 8.55 -0.05
C THR A 130 1.68 7.81 -0.59
N GLU A 131 0.84 8.49 -1.35
CA GLU A 131 -0.27 7.84 -2.04
C GLU A 131 0.27 6.90 -3.14
N TRP A 132 -0.29 5.69 -3.22
CA TRP A 132 0.04 4.73 -4.26
C TRP A 132 -1.00 4.76 -5.38
N TYR A 133 -0.51 4.65 -6.61
CA TYR A 133 -1.35 4.50 -7.80
C TYR A 133 -0.78 3.40 -8.69
N PRO A 134 -1.62 2.53 -9.29
CA PRO A 134 -1.16 1.52 -10.24
C PRO A 134 -0.38 2.16 -11.39
N GLU A 135 0.81 1.63 -11.72
CA GLU A 135 1.67 2.17 -12.79
C GLU A 135 0.99 2.14 -14.18
N ASP A 136 0.11 1.17 -14.41
CA ASP A 136 -0.64 1.06 -15.67
C ASP A 136 -1.65 2.20 -15.90
N ASN A 137 -1.80 3.08 -14.93
CA ASN A 137 -2.71 4.21 -15.02
C ASN A 137 -1.95 5.53 -15.12
N ASN A 138 -1.14 5.67 -16.19
CA ASN A 138 -0.47 6.92 -16.55
C ASN A 138 -1.41 8.00 -17.09
N GLU A 139 -2.70 7.67 -17.25
CA GLU A 139 -3.71 8.64 -17.70
C GLU A 139 -3.85 9.78 -16.70
N PRO A 140 -3.97 11.02 -17.18
CA PRO A 140 -4.30 12.15 -16.35
C PRO A 140 -5.62 11.92 -15.62
N ALA A 141 -5.64 12.16 -14.32
CA ALA A 141 -6.86 11.98 -13.53
C ALA A 141 -6.97 13.03 -12.41
N ILE A 142 -8.19 13.50 -12.17
CA ILE A 142 -8.50 14.35 -11.01
C ILE A 142 -8.59 13.44 -9.78
N ILE A 143 -7.76 13.71 -8.79
CA ILE A 143 -7.72 12.97 -7.52
C ILE A 143 -8.61 13.65 -6.49
N SER A 144 -8.62 15.00 -6.49
CA SER A 144 -9.48 15.82 -5.62
C SER A 144 -9.98 17.04 -6.40
N PRO A 145 -11.26 17.37 -6.29
CA PRO A 145 -12.34 16.55 -5.71
C PRO A 145 -12.58 15.28 -6.53
N LYS A 146 -13.19 14.26 -5.94
CA LYS A 146 -13.57 13.06 -6.70
C LYS A 146 -14.59 13.43 -7.78
N ASP A 147 -14.51 12.76 -8.92
CA ASP A 147 -15.48 12.96 -10.02
C ASP A 147 -16.92 12.82 -9.51
N LYS A 148 -17.78 13.77 -9.92
CA LYS A 148 -19.18 13.89 -9.52
C LYS A 148 -19.41 14.04 -8.01
N SER A 149 -18.42 14.46 -7.23
CA SER A 149 -18.65 14.80 -5.83
C SER A 149 -19.53 16.04 -5.71
N GLU A 150 -20.44 16.01 -4.75
CA GLU A 150 -21.27 17.15 -4.39
C GLU A 150 -20.52 17.99 -3.33
N ILE A 151 -20.48 19.29 -3.52
CA ILE A 151 -19.88 20.25 -2.61
C ILE A 151 -20.96 21.22 -2.18
N ASP A 152 -21.34 21.19 -0.92
CA ASP A 152 -22.31 22.13 -0.37
C ASP A 152 -21.58 23.45 -0.04
N LEU A 153 -21.88 24.50 -0.77
CA LEU A 153 -21.35 25.85 -0.53
C LEU A 153 -22.14 26.60 0.54
N GLY A 154 -23.20 26.00 1.08
CA GLY A 154 -24.06 26.64 2.06
C GLY A 154 -25.06 27.64 1.43
N MET A 155 -25.74 28.41 2.29
CA MET A 155 -26.72 29.43 1.87
C MET A 155 -26.26 30.81 2.31
N THR A 156 -26.48 31.81 1.44
CA THR A 156 -26.18 33.22 1.74
C THR A 156 -27.34 34.13 1.32
N ALA A 157 -27.36 35.32 1.86
CA ALA A 157 -28.28 36.37 1.43
C ALA A 157 -27.79 37.05 0.15
N VAL A 158 -28.70 37.62 -0.60
CA VAL A 158 -28.38 38.40 -1.80
C VAL A 158 -27.37 39.52 -1.47
N ASN A 159 -26.32 39.61 -2.28
CA ASN A 159 -25.18 40.53 -2.13
C ASN A 159 -24.19 40.20 -0.97
N TYR A 160 -24.28 39.01 -0.39
CA TYR A 160 -23.28 38.55 0.56
C TYR A 160 -22.63 37.27 -0.01
N PRO A 161 -21.52 37.41 -0.76
CA PRO A 161 -20.84 36.23 -1.34
C PRO A 161 -20.30 35.31 -0.25
N LEU A 162 -20.44 34.04 -0.45
CA LEU A 162 -19.68 33.02 0.29
C LEU A 162 -18.47 32.62 -0.52
N SER A 163 -17.41 32.26 0.14
CA SER A 163 -16.26 31.65 -0.51
C SER A 163 -15.84 30.38 0.25
N GLN A 164 -15.43 29.36 -0.49
CA GLN A 164 -14.97 28.10 0.05
C GLN A 164 -13.68 27.69 -0.66
N GLU A 165 -12.73 27.18 0.12
CA GLU A 165 -11.52 26.60 -0.45
C GLU A 165 -11.79 25.15 -0.86
N LEU A 166 -11.30 24.79 -2.04
CA LEU A 166 -11.37 23.46 -2.61
C LEU A 166 -9.97 23.01 -3.02
N LEU A 167 -9.53 21.86 -2.52
CA LEU A 167 -8.25 21.27 -2.92
C LEU A 167 -8.40 20.62 -4.31
N ILE A 168 -7.64 21.11 -5.27
CA ILE A 168 -7.48 20.50 -6.59
C ILE A 168 -6.19 19.70 -6.60
N LYS A 169 -6.29 18.40 -6.79
CA LYS A 169 -5.14 17.49 -6.95
C LYS A 169 -5.33 16.62 -8.17
N VAL A 170 -4.31 16.55 -9.02
CA VAL A 170 -4.35 15.86 -10.30
C VAL A 170 -3.14 14.94 -10.43
N ARG A 171 -3.38 13.70 -10.84
CA ARG A 171 -2.34 12.75 -11.21
C ARG A 171 -1.97 12.94 -12.68
N ASN A 172 -0.67 12.85 -12.98
CA ASN A 172 -0.11 12.87 -14.34
C ASN A 172 -0.68 13.98 -15.25
N PRO A 173 -0.75 15.25 -14.81
CA PRO A 173 -1.23 16.31 -15.69
C PRO A 173 -0.27 16.51 -16.86
N GLU A 174 -0.79 16.52 -18.07
CA GLU A 174 -0.01 16.77 -19.30
C GLU A 174 0.38 18.24 -19.48
N GLY A 175 -0.24 19.14 -18.74
CA GLY A 175 -0.01 20.56 -18.79
C GLY A 175 -0.75 21.31 -17.68
N ASN A 176 -0.88 22.61 -17.83
CA ASN A 176 -1.64 23.44 -16.91
C ASN A 176 -3.12 23.01 -16.88
N ILE A 177 -3.72 23.04 -15.70
CA ILE A 177 -5.10 22.66 -15.45
C ILE A 177 -5.96 23.92 -15.48
N SER A 178 -6.91 23.97 -16.38
CA SER A 178 -7.90 25.05 -16.46
C SER A 178 -9.12 24.68 -15.62
N LEU A 179 -9.56 25.62 -14.79
CA LEU A 179 -10.71 25.50 -13.93
C LEU A 179 -11.83 26.40 -14.44
N SER A 180 -13.04 25.88 -14.45
CA SER A 180 -14.21 26.66 -14.82
C SER A 180 -15.41 26.30 -13.95
N VAL A 181 -16.27 27.25 -13.70
CA VAL A 181 -17.55 27.05 -13.04
C VAL A 181 -18.67 27.49 -13.95
N SER A 182 -19.81 26.87 -13.85
CA SER A 182 -21.01 27.23 -14.59
C SER A 182 -22.11 27.66 -13.62
N GLY A 183 -22.86 28.66 -14.01
CA GLY A 183 -23.96 29.22 -13.22
C GLY A 183 -23.75 30.72 -12.94
N THR A 184 -24.86 31.45 -12.81
CA THR A 184 -24.81 32.87 -12.53
C THR A 184 -24.40 33.14 -11.09
N GLY A 185 -23.36 33.94 -10.89
CA GLY A 185 -22.89 34.35 -9.57
C GLY A 185 -21.82 33.45 -8.98
N PHE A 186 -21.32 32.44 -9.71
CA PHE A 186 -20.18 31.63 -9.29
C PHE A 186 -18.91 32.06 -10.01
N SER A 187 -17.79 31.98 -9.28
CA SER A 187 -16.45 32.20 -9.83
C SER A 187 -15.46 31.23 -9.18
N VAL A 188 -14.33 31.00 -9.83
CA VAL A 188 -13.22 30.23 -9.30
C VAL A 188 -11.91 31.00 -9.42
N SER A 189 -11.08 30.94 -8.41
CA SER A 189 -9.78 31.62 -8.43
C SER A 189 -8.71 30.77 -7.76
N PRO A 190 -7.54 30.56 -8.42
CA PRO A 190 -7.23 30.95 -9.80
C PRO A 190 -7.99 30.10 -10.84
N GLU A 191 -8.19 30.61 -12.04
CA GLU A 191 -8.81 29.89 -13.16
C GLU A 191 -7.84 28.90 -13.84
N THR A 192 -6.55 28.99 -13.51
CA THR A 192 -5.51 28.09 -14.04
C THR A 192 -4.49 27.80 -12.96
N ILE A 193 -4.14 26.54 -12.80
CA ILE A 193 -3.04 26.07 -11.96
C ILE A 193 -2.02 25.32 -12.81
N THR A 194 -0.75 25.40 -12.44
CA THR A 194 0.31 24.69 -13.17
C THR A 194 0.21 23.18 -12.95
N ALA A 195 0.81 22.40 -13.86
CA ALA A 195 0.91 20.96 -13.71
C ALA A 195 1.54 20.55 -12.37
N GLU A 196 2.58 21.28 -11.94
CA GLU A 196 3.28 20.99 -10.68
C GLU A 196 2.43 21.30 -9.46
N GLU A 197 1.73 22.45 -9.45
CA GLU A 197 0.77 22.77 -8.39
C GLU A 197 -0.35 21.72 -8.31
N GLY A 198 -0.84 21.26 -9.46
CA GLY A 198 -1.87 20.23 -9.52
C GLY A 198 -1.39 18.86 -8.94
N LYS A 199 -0.15 18.48 -9.20
CA LYS A 199 0.44 17.23 -8.62
C LYS A 199 0.54 17.29 -7.10
N ILE A 200 1.04 18.41 -6.58
CA ILE A 200 1.21 18.61 -5.12
C ILE A 200 -0.15 18.76 -4.44
N GLY A 201 -1.08 19.39 -5.11
CA GLY A 201 -2.37 19.85 -4.62
C GLY A 201 -2.40 21.35 -4.37
N LYS A 202 -3.36 22.03 -4.97
CA LYS A 202 -3.55 23.48 -4.88
C LYS A 202 -4.95 23.81 -4.39
N ASN A 203 -5.04 24.62 -3.33
CA ASN A 203 -6.31 25.19 -2.94
C ASN A 203 -6.73 26.27 -3.92
N VAL A 204 -7.98 26.21 -4.34
CA VAL A 204 -8.66 27.23 -5.14
C VAL A 204 -9.89 27.72 -4.39
N THR A 205 -10.29 28.96 -4.63
CA THR A 205 -11.46 29.56 -4.00
C THR A 205 -12.64 29.54 -4.96
N LEU A 206 -13.75 29.02 -4.49
CA LEU A 206 -15.05 29.07 -5.16
C LEU A 206 -15.86 30.23 -4.63
#